data_42d327b4999d723337fd75790c94dd50
#
_entry.id   42d327b4999d723337fd75790c94dd50
#
_cell.length_a   1.000
_cell.length_b   1.000
_cell.length_c   1.000
_cell.angle_alpha   90.00
_cell.angle_beta   90.00
_cell.angle_gamma   90.00
#
_symmetry.space_group_name_H-M   'P 1'
#
loop_
_entity.id
_entity.type
_entity.pdbx_description
1 polymer ?
#
loop_
_entity_poly.entity_id
_entity_poly.type
_entity_poly.pdbx_seq_one_letter_code
_entity_poly.pdbx_strand_id
1 'polypeptide(L)'
;MYKRIFTIVIDSVGCGEAPKSYLYGDKNVNTIGNLARAVGGINMPTMQKMGLGNITDIMGVEPTNNPIASFGKMDELSNGKDTMTGHWEMMGLEVKTPFLTFSEHGFPQELVDELV
;
A
#
# COMPACT_ATOMS: atom_id res chain seq x y z
N MET A 1 -4.02 11.65 27.64
CA MET A 1 -3.02 12.07 26.64
C MET A 1 -2.06 10.92 26.40
N TYR A 2 -1.92 10.44 25.17
CA TYR A 2 -1.00 9.33 24.83
C TYR A 2 0.45 9.81 24.96
N LYS A 3 1.30 9.02 25.61
CA LYS A 3 2.72 9.34 25.79
C LYS A 3 3.61 8.79 24.66
N ARG A 4 3.13 7.81 23.90
CA ARG A 4 3.84 7.16 22.81
C ARG A 4 2.85 6.72 21.74
N ILE A 5 3.25 6.83 20.49
CA ILE A 5 2.55 6.32 19.31
C ILE A 5 3.54 5.43 18.57
N PHE A 6 3.10 4.26 18.16
CA PHE A 6 3.88 3.35 17.33
C PHE A 6 3.19 3.25 15.97
N THR A 7 3.90 3.57 14.91
CA THR A 7 3.45 3.36 13.54
C THR A 7 4.16 2.13 12.97
N ILE A 8 3.39 1.15 12.53
CA ILE A 8 3.92 -0.07 11.91
C ILE A 8 3.49 -0.05 10.45
N VAL A 9 4.46 0.02 9.54
CA VAL A 9 4.24 -0.07 8.10
C VAL A 9 4.63 -1.47 7.65
N ILE A 10 3.66 -2.17 7.05
CA ILE A 10 3.93 -3.48 6.43
C ILE A 10 4.22 -3.20 4.96
N ASP A 11 5.48 -3.31 4.58
CA ASP A 11 5.94 -3.00 3.24
C ASP A 11 5.24 -3.86 2.18
N SER A 12 4.97 -3.26 1.04
CA SER A 12 4.34 -3.90 -0.13
C SER A 12 2.95 -4.52 0.12
N VAL A 13 2.28 -4.20 1.22
CA VAL A 13 0.93 -4.70 1.51
C VAL A 13 -0.13 -3.68 1.12
N GLY A 14 -0.87 -3.97 0.06
CA GLY A 14 -2.03 -3.20 -0.39
C GLY A 14 -3.35 -3.98 -0.24
N CYS A 15 -4.45 -3.26 -0.07
CA CYS A 15 -5.79 -3.84 0.14
C CYS A 15 -6.81 -3.37 -0.91
N GLY A 16 -6.40 -3.29 -2.16
CA GLY A 16 -7.25 -2.92 -3.30
C GLY A 16 -6.59 -1.89 -4.21
N GLU A 17 -7.34 -1.49 -5.24
CA GLU A 17 -6.89 -0.51 -6.22
C GLU A 17 -7.08 0.91 -5.71
N ALA A 18 -6.06 1.76 -5.89
CA ALA A 18 -6.21 3.20 -5.74
C ALA A 18 -6.96 3.78 -6.95
N PRO A 19 -7.69 4.91 -6.80
CA PRO A 19 -8.46 5.52 -7.89
C PRO A 19 -7.66 5.84 -9.14
N LYS A 20 -6.34 6.10 -8.99
CA LYS A 20 -5.42 6.44 -10.08
C LYS A 20 -4.53 5.27 -10.52
N SER A 21 -4.74 4.04 -10.04
CA SER A 21 -3.90 2.87 -10.35
C SER A 21 -3.79 2.58 -11.85
N TYR A 22 -4.86 2.88 -12.60
CA TYR A 22 -4.90 2.72 -14.05
C TYR A 22 -3.83 3.54 -14.80
N LEU A 23 -3.39 4.69 -14.25
CA LEU A 23 -2.31 5.53 -14.82
C LEU A 23 -0.97 4.81 -14.84
N TYR A 24 -0.81 3.82 -13.98
CA TYR A 24 0.40 3.02 -13.81
C TYR A 24 0.25 1.59 -14.38
N GLY A 25 -0.86 1.33 -15.10
CA GLY A 25 -1.13 0.02 -15.66
C GLY A 25 -1.56 -1.04 -14.63
N ASP A 26 -1.78 -0.66 -13.39
CA ASP A 26 -2.19 -1.57 -12.32
C ASP A 26 -3.68 -1.89 -12.43
N LYS A 27 -4.00 -3.18 -12.48
CA LYS A 27 -5.37 -3.71 -12.51
C LYS A 27 -5.48 -4.90 -11.57
N ASN A 28 -6.61 -5.01 -10.89
CA ASN A 28 -6.91 -6.11 -9.96
C ASN A 28 -5.85 -6.25 -8.85
N VAL A 29 -5.25 -5.15 -8.43
CA VAL A 29 -4.23 -5.14 -7.39
C VAL A 29 -4.89 -5.22 -6.00
N ASN A 30 -4.57 -6.24 -5.26
CA ASN A 30 -4.94 -6.45 -3.86
C ASN A 30 -3.96 -7.46 -3.28
N THR A 31 -2.82 -6.99 -2.83
CA THR A 31 -1.70 -7.84 -2.41
C THR A 31 -2.15 -8.87 -1.37
N ILE A 32 -2.80 -8.43 -0.30
CA ILE A 32 -3.19 -9.33 0.79
C ILE A 32 -4.32 -10.28 0.37
N GLY A 33 -5.29 -9.81 -0.38
CA GLY A 33 -6.38 -10.66 -0.88
C GLY A 33 -5.90 -11.67 -1.92
N ASN A 34 -5.02 -11.25 -2.83
CA ASN A 34 -4.44 -12.13 -3.85
C ASN A 34 -3.52 -13.19 -3.22
N LEU A 35 -2.69 -12.78 -2.24
CA LEU A 35 -1.86 -13.71 -1.47
C LEU A 35 -2.72 -14.75 -0.75
N ALA A 36 -3.75 -14.30 -0.04
CA ALA A 36 -4.64 -15.21 0.67
C ALA A 36 -5.28 -16.26 -0.25
N ARG A 37 -5.74 -15.85 -1.44
CA ARG A 37 -6.27 -16.78 -2.45
C ARG A 37 -5.20 -17.74 -2.97
N ALA A 38 -4.00 -17.26 -3.24
CA ALA A 38 -2.90 -18.07 -3.78
C ALA A 38 -2.44 -19.17 -2.84
N VAL A 39 -2.50 -18.95 -1.53
CA VAL A 39 -2.08 -19.95 -0.51
C VAL A 39 -3.25 -20.72 0.11
N GLY A 40 -4.48 -20.51 -0.38
CA GLY A 40 -5.67 -21.22 0.13
C GLY A 40 -6.18 -20.70 1.47
N GLY A 41 -5.89 -19.46 1.81
CA GLY A 41 -6.30 -18.78 3.04
C GLY A 41 -5.15 -18.45 3.97
N ILE A 42 -5.28 -17.35 4.71
CA ILE A 42 -4.31 -16.94 5.73
C ILE A 42 -4.97 -16.87 7.10
N ASN A 43 -4.21 -17.14 8.15
CA ASN A 43 -4.70 -17.09 9.51
C ASN A 43 -4.10 -15.90 10.25
N MET A 44 -4.91 -14.87 10.48
CA MET A 44 -4.51 -13.63 11.15
C MET A 44 -5.51 -13.24 12.24
N PRO A 45 -5.65 -14.01 13.33
CA PRO A 45 -6.75 -13.87 14.28
C PRO A 45 -6.76 -12.53 15.02
N THR A 46 -5.61 -11.95 15.28
CA THR A 46 -5.51 -10.61 15.91
C THR A 46 -5.95 -9.53 14.93
N MET A 47 -5.46 -9.55 13.70
CA MET A 47 -5.85 -8.57 12.68
C MET A 47 -7.33 -8.70 12.30
N GLN A 48 -7.87 -9.90 12.28
CA GLN A 48 -9.30 -10.15 12.12
C GLN A 48 -10.12 -9.47 13.22
N LYS A 49 -9.75 -9.66 14.48
CA LYS A 49 -10.40 -8.98 15.61
C LYS A 49 -10.27 -7.46 15.54
N MET A 50 -9.20 -6.95 14.97
CA MET A 50 -8.99 -5.51 14.74
C MET A 50 -9.82 -4.97 13.57
N GLY A 51 -10.39 -5.81 12.73
CA GLY A 51 -11.27 -5.42 11.62
C GLY A 51 -10.64 -5.48 10.23
N LEU A 52 -9.52 -6.19 10.04
CA LEU A 52 -8.86 -6.28 8.74
C LEU A 52 -9.79 -6.85 7.65
N GLY A 53 -10.56 -7.88 7.95
CA GLY A 53 -11.53 -8.46 7.00
C GLY A 53 -12.70 -7.54 6.63
N ASN A 54 -12.89 -6.44 7.36
CA ASN A 54 -13.88 -5.42 7.01
C ASN A 54 -13.37 -4.42 5.97
N ILE A 55 -12.06 -4.38 5.71
CA ILE A 55 -11.44 -3.47 4.74
C ILE A 55 -11.50 -4.04 3.33
N THR A 56 -11.18 -5.33 3.18
CA THR A 56 -11.15 -6.03 1.89
C THR A 56 -11.37 -7.53 2.11
N ASP A 57 -11.82 -8.23 1.06
CA ASP A 57 -12.02 -9.67 1.10
C ASP A 57 -10.68 -10.43 1.18
N ILE A 58 -10.49 -11.19 2.26
CA ILE A 58 -9.27 -11.95 2.53
C ILE A 58 -9.66 -13.35 2.98
N MET A 59 -9.36 -14.34 2.15
CA MET A 59 -9.64 -15.74 2.48
C MET A 59 -8.98 -16.14 3.79
N GLY A 60 -9.78 -16.57 4.77
CA GLY A 60 -9.33 -16.95 6.12
C GLY A 60 -9.29 -15.80 7.14
N VAL A 61 -9.71 -14.58 6.74
CA VAL A 61 -9.85 -13.42 7.64
C VAL A 61 -11.23 -12.80 7.44
N GLU A 62 -12.21 -13.39 8.11
CA GLU A 62 -13.61 -12.97 7.97
C GLU A 62 -13.88 -11.59 8.60
N PRO A 63 -14.85 -10.83 8.04
CA PRO A 63 -15.31 -9.60 8.67
C PRO A 63 -15.81 -9.83 10.10
N THR A 64 -15.68 -8.83 10.95
CA THR A 64 -16.20 -8.85 12.32
C THR A 64 -17.17 -7.69 12.57
N ASN A 65 -18.28 -7.98 13.27
CA ASN A 65 -19.25 -6.97 13.67
C ASN A 65 -18.82 -6.18 14.93
N ASN A 66 -17.84 -6.70 15.66
CA ASN A 66 -17.36 -6.11 16.91
C ASN A 66 -15.83 -5.95 16.89
N PRO A 67 -15.29 -5.08 16.05
CA PRO A 67 -13.85 -4.85 15.97
C PRO A 67 -13.34 -4.22 17.27
N ILE A 68 -12.16 -4.66 17.70
CA ILE A 68 -11.48 -4.11 18.89
C ILE A 68 -10.62 -2.89 18.58
N ALA A 69 -10.58 -2.44 17.32
CA ALA A 69 -9.82 -1.29 16.84
C ALA A 69 -10.65 -0.48 15.84
N SER A 70 -10.23 0.74 15.58
CA SER A 70 -10.69 1.50 14.41
C SER A 70 -9.92 1.06 13.19
N PHE A 71 -10.59 0.93 12.07
CA PHE A 71 -10.00 0.55 10.79
C PHE A 71 -10.52 1.46 9.69
N GLY A 72 -9.79 1.53 8.60
CA GLY A 72 -10.18 2.32 7.43
C GLY A 72 -9.28 2.03 6.24
N LYS A 73 -9.69 2.52 5.09
CA LYS A 73 -8.95 2.50 3.84
C LYS A 73 -8.67 3.94 3.45
N MET A 74 -7.45 4.21 3.07
CA MET A 74 -7.01 5.54 2.62
C MET A 74 -6.49 5.44 1.20
N ASP A 75 -6.83 6.43 0.39
CA ASP A 75 -6.26 6.63 -0.94
C ASP A 75 -5.17 7.70 -0.86
N GLU A 76 -4.11 7.50 -1.61
CA GLU A 76 -3.00 8.44 -1.71
C GLU A 76 -3.41 9.69 -2.51
N LEU A 77 -3.08 10.87 -2.00
CA LEU A 77 -3.30 12.15 -2.67
C LEU A 77 -2.15 12.50 -3.60
N SER A 78 -0.94 12.15 -3.20
CA SER A 78 0.31 12.42 -3.93
C SER A 78 0.30 11.83 -5.32
N ASN A 79 1.04 12.46 -6.22
CA ASN A 79 1.29 11.94 -7.56
C ASN A 79 2.62 11.17 -7.53
N GLY A 80 2.56 9.88 -7.72
CA GLY A 80 3.72 9.00 -7.73
C GLY A 80 3.33 7.59 -7.29
N LYS A 81 4.21 6.65 -7.55
CA LYS A 81 4.02 5.24 -7.21
C LYS A 81 5.27 4.67 -6.53
N ASP A 82 6.05 5.52 -5.93
CA ASP A 82 7.27 5.12 -5.28
C ASP A 82 7.14 5.14 -3.76
N THR A 83 7.97 4.34 -3.10
CA THR A 83 7.97 4.19 -1.65
C THR A 83 8.23 5.51 -0.91
N MET A 84 9.08 6.38 -1.46
CA MET A 84 9.39 7.66 -0.82
C MET A 84 8.17 8.57 -0.78
N THR A 85 7.44 8.68 -1.89
CA THR A 85 6.21 9.46 -1.99
C THR A 85 5.20 9.01 -0.93
N GLY A 86 4.93 7.71 -0.83
CA GLY A 86 4.01 7.18 0.16
C GLY A 86 4.44 7.44 1.61
N HIS A 87 5.73 7.27 1.92
CA HIS A 87 6.24 7.55 3.28
C HIS A 87 6.18 9.04 3.64
N TRP A 88 6.47 9.93 2.70
CA TRP A 88 6.36 11.37 2.92
C TRP A 88 4.91 11.80 3.14
N GLU A 89 3.97 11.23 2.38
CA GLU A 89 2.56 11.52 2.56
C GLU A 89 2.04 11.04 3.92
N MET A 90 2.45 9.87 4.41
CA MET A 90 2.13 9.41 5.76
C MET A 90 2.63 10.39 6.84
N MET A 91 3.69 11.15 6.55
CA MET A 91 4.23 12.18 7.44
C MET A 91 3.63 13.57 7.18
N GLY A 92 2.65 13.68 6.27
CA GLY A 92 1.92 14.90 5.99
C GLY A 92 2.47 15.75 4.83
N LEU A 93 3.40 15.21 4.03
CA LEU A 93 3.95 15.89 2.85
C LEU A 93 3.34 15.34 1.57
N GLU A 94 2.47 16.14 0.93
CA GLU A 94 1.93 15.82 -0.39
C GLU A 94 2.97 16.08 -1.49
N VAL A 95 3.24 15.07 -2.31
CA VAL A 95 4.14 15.16 -3.47
C VAL A 95 3.31 15.44 -4.73
N LYS A 96 3.36 16.67 -5.22
CA LYS A 96 2.60 17.11 -6.41
C LYS A 96 3.28 16.73 -7.72
N THR A 97 4.61 16.77 -7.75
CA THR A 97 5.42 16.40 -8.90
C THR A 97 6.09 15.06 -8.62
N PRO A 98 5.70 13.97 -9.30
CA PRO A 98 6.28 12.66 -9.07
C PRO A 98 7.77 12.65 -9.45
N PHE A 99 8.51 11.75 -8.83
CA PHE A 99 9.91 11.48 -9.22
C PHE A 99 9.97 10.95 -10.66
N LEU A 100 11.04 11.30 -11.35
CA LEU A 100 11.32 10.74 -12.67
C LEU A 100 11.57 9.23 -12.52
N THR A 101 10.95 8.47 -13.39
CA THR A 101 11.16 7.02 -13.47
C THR A 101 11.72 6.67 -14.85
N PHE A 102 12.58 5.66 -14.89
CA PHE A 102 13.27 5.21 -16.10
C PHE A 102 12.90 3.75 -16.42
N SER A 103 11.67 3.36 -16.11
CA SER A 103 11.20 1.96 -16.19
C SER A 103 11.03 1.45 -17.62
N GLU A 104 10.80 2.34 -18.60
CA GLU A 104 10.56 1.92 -20.00
C GLU A 104 11.84 1.68 -20.79
N HIS A 105 12.82 2.57 -20.65
CA HIS A 105 14.03 2.58 -21.49
C HIS A 105 15.34 2.54 -20.69
N GLY A 106 15.26 2.43 -19.36
CA GLY A 106 16.45 2.57 -18.51
C GLY A 106 16.93 4.01 -18.37
N PHE A 107 18.06 4.19 -17.72
CA PHE A 107 18.66 5.52 -17.55
C PHE A 107 19.12 6.11 -18.88
N PRO A 108 19.01 7.45 -19.06
CA PRO A 108 19.61 8.12 -20.22
C PRO A 108 21.11 7.82 -20.31
N GLN A 109 21.62 7.62 -21.53
CA GLN A 109 23.03 7.27 -21.74
C GLN A 109 23.99 8.34 -21.15
N GLU A 110 23.60 9.61 -21.27
CA GLU A 110 24.36 10.73 -20.68
C GLU A 110 24.59 10.57 -19.18
N LEU A 111 23.55 10.13 -18.44
CA LEU A 111 23.66 9.88 -17.01
C LEU A 111 24.57 8.68 -16.72
N VAL A 112 24.50 7.65 -17.55
CA VAL A 112 25.36 6.46 -17.41
C VAL A 112 26.82 6.84 -17.68
N ASP A 113 27.07 7.65 -18.72
CA ASP A 113 28.41 8.09 -19.12
C ASP A 113 29.09 8.99 -18.06
N GLU A 114 28.28 9.73 -17.26
CA GLU A 114 28.79 10.54 -16.15
C GLU A 114 29.14 9.70 -14.90
N LEU A 115 28.60 8.49 -14.78
CA LEU A 115 28.81 7.61 -13.62
C LEU A 115 29.96 6.63 -13.81
N VAL A 116 30.44 6.42 -15.01
CA VAL A 116 31.53 5.50 -15.38
C VAL A 116 32.81 6.27 -15.64
#